data_fe8e51ef5370410bd386f020103e803e
#
_entry.id   fe8e51ef5370410bd386f020103e803e
#
_cell.length_a   1.000
_cell.length_b   1.000
_cell.length_c   1.000
_cell.angle_alpha   90.00
_cell.angle_beta   90.00
_cell.angle_gamma   90.00
#
_symmetry.space_group_name_H-M   'P 1'
#
loop_
_entity.id
_entity.type
_entity.pdbx_description
1 polymer ?
#
loop_
_entity_poly.entity_id
_entity_poly.type
_entity_poly.pdbx_seq_one_letter_code
_entity_poly.pdbx_strand_id
1 'polypeptide(L)'
;MGITVSGAGEAKADPDMVEIDVGVAVLADTVADATRTAAERAEAVSSALTAGGVLGEGVATTEYTIRPEYDYSSSQQRLLGYRVSNTVRAKLRDIASTGPLLDSIASAGGDEIRVNGLSFGVADETSLLARAREAAWNDARNKAEQLAALSGHTLGKAASITETIQGPVVPLPRMMAADMAMSERASTPIQPGTSSVTVALQVEFGFRE
;
A
#
# COMPACT_ATOMS: atom_id res chain seq x y z
N MET A 1 -37.81 -11.54 -18.68
CA MET A 1 -36.95 -10.93 -19.70
C MET A 1 -36.25 -9.74 -19.11
N GLY A 2 -34.98 -9.53 -19.44
CA GLY A 2 -34.17 -8.44 -18.87
C GLY A 2 -32.95 -8.11 -19.73
N ILE A 3 -32.20 -7.12 -19.28
CA ILE A 3 -30.95 -6.67 -19.88
C ILE A 3 -29.83 -6.87 -18.87
N THR A 4 -28.74 -7.53 -19.26
CA THR A 4 -27.52 -7.64 -18.46
C THR A 4 -26.47 -6.70 -19.05
N VAL A 5 -25.91 -5.83 -18.20
CA VAL A 5 -24.87 -4.87 -18.57
C VAL A 5 -23.73 -4.91 -17.57
N SER A 6 -22.56 -4.46 -18.03
CA SER A 6 -21.41 -4.21 -17.14
C SER A 6 -21.22 -2.70 -16.98
N GLY A 7 -21.09 -2.25 -15.76
CA GLY A 7 -20.71 -0.88 -15.40
C GLY A 7 -19.32 -0.86 -14.78
N ALA A 8 -18.53 0.16 -15.10
CA ALA A 8 -17.24 0.40 -14.51
C ALA A 8 -17.20 1.80 -13.88
N GLY A 9 -16.61 1.90 -12.69
CA GLY A 9 -16.45 3.17 -12.00
C GLY A 9 -15.07 3.25 -11.38
N GLU A 10 -14.41 4.38 -11.57
CA GLU A 10 -13.12 4.72 -10.97
C GLU A 10 -13.30 5.90 -10.02
N ALA A 11 -12.68 5.82 -8.86
CA ALA A 11 -12.53 6.96 -7.96
C ALA A 11 -11.05 7.20 -7.67
N LYS A 12 -10.67 8.47 -7.64
CA LYS A 12 -9.30 8.92 -7.37
C LYS A 12 -9.27 9.76 -6.11
N ALA A 13 -8.15 9.65 -5.38
CA ALA A 13 -7.85 10.49 -4.24
C ALA A 13 -6.34 10.74 -4.17
N ASP A 14 -5.94 11.88 -3.63
CA ASP A 14 -4.57 12.08 -3.24
C ASP A 14 -4.32 11.22 -1.99
N PRO A 15 -3.18 10.50 -1.91
CA PRO A 15 -2.84 9.75 -0.72
C PRO A 15 -2.77 10.65 0.51
N ASP A 16 -3.25 10.15 1.64
CA ASP A 16 -3.21 10.80 2.96
C ASP A 16 -2.51 9.95 4.02
N MET A 17 -1.92 8.83 3.58
CA MET A 17 -1.21 7.89 4.43
C MET A 17 -0.02 7.30 3.67
N VAL A 18 1.05 6.99 4.40
CA VAL A 18 2.17 6.18 3.92
C VAL A 18 2.34 4.96 4.80
N GLU A 19 2.59 3.82 4.17
CA GLU A 19 3.04 2.60 4.82
C GLU A 19 4.51 2.39 4.53
N ILE A 20 5.30 2.11 5.57
CA ILE A 20 6.74 1.88 5.50
C ILE A 20 7.00 0.48 6.04
N ASP A 21 7.58 -0.40 5.24
CA ASP A 21 8.11 -1.68 5.69
C ASP A 21 9.59 -1.48 6.05
N VAL A 22 9.89 -1.47 7.33
CA VAL A 22 11.22 -1.22 7.87
C VAL A 22 11.58 -2.23 8.93
N GLY A 23 12.84 -2.61 9.01
CA GLY A 23 13.31 -3.55 9.99
C GLY A 23 14.82 -3.55 10.12
N VAL A 24 15.31 -4.52 10.81
CA VAL A 24 16.74 -4.76 11.03
C VAL A 24 17.11 -6.18 10.60
N ALA A 25 18.33 -6.34 10.11
CA ALA A 25 18.89 -7.64 9.78
C ALA A 25 20.34 -7.73 10.33
N VAL A 26 20.52 -8.52 11.35
CA VAL A 26 21.80 -8.68 12.07
C VAL A 26 22.38 -10.05 11.79
N LEU A 27 23.66 -10.10 11.47
CA LEU A 27 24.44 -11.34 11.37
C LEU A 27 25.46 -11.38 12.51
N ALA A 28 25.47 -12.50 13.27
CA ALA A 28 26.47 -12.73 14.31
C ALA A 28 26.84 -14.22 14.39
N ASP A 29 27.94 -14.52 15.06
CA ASP A 29 28.47 -15.88 15.17
C ASP A 29 27.54 -16.83 15.96
N THR A 30 26.75 -16.28 16.89
CA THR A 30 25.77 -17.03 17.68
C THR A 30 24.35 -16.48 17.55
N VAL A 31 23.36 -17.35 17.69
CA VAL A 31 21.95 -16.95 17.74
C VAL A 31 21.69 -15.95 18.86
N ALA A 32 22.32 -16.14 20.03
CA ALA A 32 22.12 -15.28 21.20
C ALA A 32 22.59 -13.84 20.92
N ASP A 33 23.78 -13.68 20.34
CA ASP A 33 24.31 -12.35 20.00
C ASP A 33 23.52 -11.68 18.89
N ALA A 34 23.18 -12.43 17.83
CA ALA A 34 22.35 -11.91 16.75
C ALA A 34 20.99 -11.42 17.26
N THR A 35 20.35 -12.21 18.14
CA THR A 35 19.04 -11.85 18.72
C THR A 35 19.12 -10.63 19.62
N ARG A 36 20.13 -10.56 20.48
CA ARG A 36 20.33 -9.41 21.39
C ARG A 36 20.54 -8.12 20.59
N THR A 37 21.46 -8.15 19.63
CA THR A 37 21.74 -6.96 18.81
C THR A 37 20.55 -6.56 17.95
N ALA A 38 19.82 -7.54 17.37
CA ALA A 38 18.59 -7.25 16.60
C ALA A 38 17.51 -6.61 17.47
N ALA A 39 17.36 -7.04 18.74
CA ALA A 39 16.41 -6.44 19.68
C ALA A 39 16.77 -4.97 19.99
N GLU A 40 18.05 -4.70 20.30
CA GLU A 40 18.55 -3.35 20.59
C GLU A 40 18.31 -2.41 19.38
N ARG A 41 18.60 -2.87 18.17
CA ARG A 41 18.38 -2.09 16.94
C ARG A 41 16.91 -1.89 16.62
N ALA A 42 16.08 -2.93 16.80
CA ALA A 42 14.63 -2.83 16.59
C ALA A 42 13.98 -1.84 17.56
N GLU A 43 14.44 -1.79 18.83
CA GLU A 43 13.97 -0.82 19.82
C GLU A 43 14.35 0.62 19.42
N ALA A 44 15.58 0.84 18.93
CA ALA A 44 16.01 2.13 18.43
C ALA A 44 15.15 2.60 17.23
N VAL A 45 14.87 1.69 16.28
CA VAL A 45 13.98 1.96 15.13
C VAL A 45 12.56 2.28 15.59
N SER A 46 12.02 1.49 16.55
CA SER A 46 10.68 1.72 17.11
C SER A 46 10.57 3.08 17.82
N SER A 47 11.61 3.47 18.53
CA SER A 47 11.70 4.80 19.15
C SER A 47 11.74 5.92 18.13
N ALA A 48 12.48 5.76 17.03
CA ALA A 48 12.52 6.72 15.94
C ALA A 48 11.16 6.83 15.22
N LEU A 49 10.47 5.71 15.00
CA LEU A 49 9.11 5.68 14.44
C LEU A 49 8.13 6.48 15.33
N THR A 50 8.17 6.23 16.63
CA THR A 50 7.31 6.93 17.60
C THR A 50 7.61 8.43 17.66
N ALA A 51 8.89 8.81 17.71
CA ALA A 51 9.32 10.20 17.67
C ALA A 51 8.92 10.92 16.36
N GLY A 52 8.88 10.18 15.24
CA GLY A 52 8.44 10.66 13.94
C GLY A 52 6.92 10.69 13.74
N GLY A 53 6.13 10.42 14.79
CA GLY A 53 4.67 10.56 14.78
C GLY A 53 3.90 9.27 14.40
N VAL A 54 4.56 8.13 14.31
CA VAL A 54 3.87 6.85 14.12
C VAL A 54 3.25 6.43 15.46
N LEU A 55 1.92 6.30 15.49
CA LEU A 55 1.21 5.83 16.68
C LEU A 55 1.39 4.32 16.85
N GLY A 56 1.36 3.83 18.10
CA GLY A 56 1.58 2.41 18.41
C GLY A 56 0.64 1.44 17.68
N GLU A 57 -0.62 1.82 17.49
CA GLU A 57 -1.62 1.07 16.69
C GLU A 57 -1.29 1.03 15.19
N GLY A 58 -0.45 1.94 14.70
CA GLY A 58 0.03 2.00 13.32
C GLY A 58 1.27 1.14 13.08
N VAL A 59 1.80 0.42 14.08
CA VAL A 59 2.98 -0.44 13.94
C VAL A 59 2.59 -1.90 14.12
N ALA A 60 2.93 -2.73 13.14
CA ALA A 60 2.71 -4.18 13.19
C ALA A 60 3.97 -4.93 12.76
N THR A 61 4.39 -5.93 13.53
CA THR A 61 5.46 -6.83 13.10
C THR A 61 4.96 -7.72 11.98
N THR A 62 5.66 -7.68 10.85
CA THR A 62 5.31 -8.46 9.64
C THR A 62 6.23 -9.66 9.44
N GLU A 63 7.45 -9.59 9.96
CA GLU A 63 8.41 -10.68 9.84
C GLU A 63 9.33 -10.73 11.07
N TYR A 64 9.56 -11.97 11.57
CA TYR A 64 10.64 -12.26 12.52
C TYR A 64 11.24 -13.62 12.15
N THR A 65 12.51 -13.62 11.74
CA THR A 65 13.18 -14.85 11.30
C THR A 65 14.56 -14.97 11.89
N ILE A 66 14.98 -16.23 12.16
CA ILE A 66 16.34 -16.61 12.55
C ILE A 66 16.78 -17.70 11.60
N ARG A 67 17.87 -17.46 10.87
CA ARG A 67 18.39 -18.42 9.87
C ARG A 67 19.90 -18.52 9.94
N PRO A 68 20.49 -19.74 9.80
CA PRO A 68 21.92 -19.87 9.57
C PRO A 68 22.27 -19.31 8.19
N GLU A 69 23.37 -18.61 8.06
CA GLU A 69 23.90 -18.09 6.81
C GLU A 69 25.20 -18.80 6.46
N TYR A 70 25.31 -19.21 5.20
CA TYR A 70 26.43 -20.00 4.72
C TYR A 70 27.12 -19.32 3.55
N ASP A 71 28.44 -19.47 3.48
CA ASP A 71 29.25 -19.15 2.31
C ASP A 71 29.29 -20.36 1.38
N TYR A 72 28.89 -20.14 0.12
CA TYR A 72 28.89 -21.12 -0.95
C TYR A 72 29.95 -20.83 -2.03
N SER A 73 30.85 -19.87 -1.79
CA SER A 73 31.87 -19.46 -2.77
C SER A 73 32.97 -20.49 -2.98
N SER A 74 33.11 -21.46 -2.07
CA SER A 74 34.07 -22.54 -2.14
C SER A 74 33.35 -23.90 -2.33
N SER A 75 34.12 -24.95 -2.67
CA SER A 75 33.60 -26.32 -2.79
C SER A 75 33.08 -26.91 -1.46
N GLN A 76 33.36 -26.26 -0.33
CA GLN A 76 32.86 -26.63 0.99
C GLN A 76 32.00 -25.50 1.54
N GLN A 77 30.78 -25.86 1.92
CA GLN A 77 29.86 -24.95 2.61
C GLN A 77 30.42 -24.58 3.99
N ARG A 78 30.56 -23.28 4.25
CA ARG A 78 31.04 -22.76 5.53
C ARG A 78 29.95 -21.91 6.17
N LEU A 79 29.63 -22.19 7.44
CA LEU A 79 28.73 -21.35 8.21
C LEU A 79 29.39 -19.99 8.46
N LEU A 80 28.71 -18.91 8.07
CA LEU A 80 29.09 -17.52 8.33
C LEU A 80 28.58 -17.00 9.67
N GLY A 81 27.45 -17.55 10.14
CA GLY A 81 26.80 -17.14 11.36
C GLY A 81 25.29 -17.32 11.28
N TYR A 82 24.58 -16.58 12.10
CA TYR A 82 23.13 -16.59 12.19
C TYR A 82 22.58 -15.21 11.92
N ARG A 83 21.66 -15.14 10.95
CA ARG A 83 20.95 -13.90 10.61
C ARG A 83 19.63 -13.86 11.34
N VAL A 84 19.41 -12.77 12.09
CA VAL A 84 18.12 -12.42 12.67
C VAL A 84 17.55 -11.24 11.90
N SER A 85 16.34 -11.38 11.38
CA SER A 85 15.58 -10.29 10.75
C SER A 85 14.32 -10.03 11.53
N ASN A 86 14.04 -8.75 11.78
CA ASN A 86 12.81 -8.26 12.42
C ASN A 86 12.30 -7.08 11.61
N THR A 87 11.15 -7.24 10.96
CA THR A 87 10.52 -6.22 10.10
C THR A 87 9.17 -5.81 10.68
N VAL A 88 8.94 -4.51 10.71
CA VAL A 88 7.66 -3.92 11.08
C VAL A 88 7.09 -3.13 9.91
N ARG A 89 5.77 -3.12 9.78
CA ARG A 89 5.02 -2.20 8.96
C ARG A 89 4.55 -1.05 9.81
N ALA A 90 4.89 0.17 9.40
CA ALA A 90 4.54 1.40 10.09
C ALA A 90 3.63 2.25 9.20
N LYS A 91 2.53 2.77 9.77
CA LYS A 91 1.59 3.66 9.08
C LYS A 91 1.73 5.07 9.60
N LEU A 92 1.98 6.02 8.71
CA LEU A 92 2.12 7.44 9.01
C LEU A 92 1.08 8.23 8.20
N ARG A 93 0.34 9.13 8.87
CA ARG A 93 -0.65 10.00 8.19
C ARG A 93 -0.04 11.28 7.64
N ASP A 94 1.05 11.76 8.23
CA ASP A 94 1.75 12.94 7.73
C ASP A 94 2.79 12.54 6.67
N ILE A 95 2.38 12.56 5.42
CA ILE A 95 3.26 12.23 4.28
C ILE A 95 4.47 13.18 4.20
N ALA A 96 4.32 14.45 4.57
CA ALA A 96 5.41 15.41 4.51
C ALA A 96 6.58 15.06 5.45
N SER A 97 6.27 14.39 6.56
CA SER A 97 7.26 13.93 7.54
C SER A 97 7.98 12.64 7.13
N THR A 98 7.62 12.00 6.01
CA THR A 98 8.19 10.70 5.61
C THR A 98 9.70 10.78 5.35
N GLY A 99 10.18 11.79 4.63
CA GLY A 99 11.61 11.97 4.36
C GLY A 99 12.44 12.08 5.64
N PRO A 100 12.17 13.08 6.50
CA PRO A 100 12.82 13.21 7.81
C PRO A 100 12.72 11.96 8.70
N LEU A 101 11.59 11.25 8.65
CA LEU A 101 11.41 10.00 9.38
C LEU A 101 12.36 8.90 8.88
N LEU A 102 12.47 8.71 7.56
CA LEU A 102 13.40 7.74 6.96
C LEU A 102 14.86 8.05 7.34
N ASP A 103 15.26 9.32 7.32
CA ASP A 103 16.60 9.74 7.73
C ASP A 103 16.87 9.43 9.21
N SER A 104 15.86 9.64 10.07
CA SER A 104 15.92 9.32 11.49
C SER A 104 16.03 7.81 11.74
N ILE A 105 15.22 7.01 11.04
CA ILE A 105 15.23 5.55 11.11
C ILE A 105 16.58 5.00 10.63
N ALA A 106 17.11 5.51 9.53
CA ALA A 106 18.42 5.10 9.00
C ALA A 106 19.54 5.37 10.02
N SER A 107 19.50 6.54 10.66
CA SER A 107 20.45 6.89 11.72
C SER A 107 20.34 5.99 12.95
N ALA A 108 19.11 5.64 13.36
CA ALA A 108 18.86 4.80 14.55
C ALA A 108 19.22 3.33 14.31
N GLY A 109 18.93 2.79 13.13
CA GLY A 109 19.18 1.39 12.78
C GLY A 109 20.62 1.08 12.39
N GLY A 110 21.40 2.09 11.99
CA GLY A 110 22.78 1.93 11.54
C GLY A 110 22.89 1.03 10.31
N ASP A 111 23.98 0.28 10.20
CA ASP A 111 24.24 -0.59 9.04
C ASP A 111 23.30 -1.82 8.97
N GLU A 112 22.63 -2.14 10.07
CA GLU A 112 21.68 -3.24 10.19
C GLU A 112 20.29 -2.90 9.69
N ILE A 113 19.98 -1.61 9.39
CA ILE A 113 18.68 -1.17 8.90
C ILE A 113 18.33 -1.78 7.54
N ARG A 114 17.06 -2.10 7.36
CA ARG A 114 16.49 -2.53 6.09
C ARG A 114 15.18 -1.78 5.86
N VAL A 115 15.13 -0.97 4.81
CA VAL A 115 13.88 -0.37 4.32
C VAL A 115 13.43 -1.23 3.13
N ASN A 116 12.42 -2.06 3.36
CA ASN A 116 11.98 -3.06 2.39
C ASN A 116 10.96 -2.50 1.40
N GLY A 117 10.28 -1.42 1.77
CA GLY A 117 9.29 -0.79 0.90
C GLY A 117 8.67 0.45 1.52
N LEU A 118 8.12 1.26 0.63
CA LEU A 118 7.34 2.43 0.95
C LEU A 118 6.18 2.49 -0.04
N SER A 119 4.97 2.59 0.47
CA SER A 119 3.75 2.71 -0.34
C SER A 119 2.85 3.80 0.21
N PHE A 120 2.11 4.44 -0.69
CA PHE A 120 1.15 5.48 -0.35
C PHE A 120 -0.26 4.94 -0.50
N GLY A 121 -1.15 5.38 0.37
CA GLY A 121 -2.53 4.94 0.39
C GLY A 121 -3.48 6.03 0.85
N VAL A 122 -4.75 5.65 0.89
CA VAL A 122 -5.84 6.46 1.42
C VAL A 122 -6.34 5.78 2.68
N ALA A 123 -6.34 6.50 3.81
CA ALA A 123 -6.76 5.95 5.09
C ALA A 123 -8.25 5.57 5.12
N ASP A 124 -9.09 6.35 4.45
CA ASP A 124 -10.52 6.03 4.28
C ASP A 124 -10.80 5.41 2.90
N GLU A 125 -10.41 4.14 2.74
CA GLU A 125 -10.73 3.37 1.54
C GLU A 125 -12.23 3.14 1.35
N THR A 126 -13.01 3.15 2.43
CA THR A 126 -14.47 2.92 2.39
C THR A 126 -15.17 4.01 1.61
N SER A 127 -14.84 5.26 1.88
CA SER A 127 -15.37 6.42 1.16
C SER A 127 -14.95 6.41 -0.32
N LEU A 128 -13.71 6.05 -0.61
CA LEU A 128 -13.21 5.95 -1.98
C LEU A 128 -13.93 4.85 -2.77
N LEU A 129 -14.12 3.67 -2.17
CA LEU A 129 -14.88 2.57 -2.74
C LEU A 129 -16.35 2.93 -2.97
N ALA A 130 -16.99 3.66 -2.06
CA ALA A 130 -18.38 4.10 -2.20
C ALA A 130 -18.55 4.98 -3.45
N ARG A 131 -17.63 5.92 -3.69
CA ARG A 131 -17.61 6.77 -4.88
C ARG A 131 -17.41 5.97 -6.18
N ALA A 132 -16.51 4.97 -6.15
CA ALA A 132 -16.29 4.10 -7.30
C ALA A 132 -17.53 3.23 -7.62
N ARG A 133 -18.22 2.71 -6.57
CA ARG A 133 -19.48 1.95 -6.72
C ARG A 133 -20.58 2.81 -7.34
N GLU A 134 -20.73 4.03 -6.86
CA GLU A 134 -21.73 4.97 -7.41
C GLU A 134 -21.46 5.25 -8.88
N ALA A 135 -20.21 5.49 -9.26
CA ALA A 135 -19.83 5.69 -10.65
C ALA A 135 -20.11 4.44 -11.51
N ALA A 136 -19.77 3.24 -11.01
CA ALA A 136 -20.03 1.97 -11.71
C ALA A 136 -21.53 1.69 -11.87
N TRP A 137 -22.33 2.00 -10.85
CA TRP A 137 -23.77 1.88 -10.89
C TRP A 137 -24.39 2.80 -11.94
N ASN A 138 -23.98 4.06 -11.95
CA ASN A 138 -24.49 5.06 -12.91
C ASN A 138 -24.11 4.68 -14.34
N ASP A 139 -22.91 4.16 -14.59
CA ASP A 139 -22.48 3.67 -15.89
C ASP A 139 -23.32 2.45 -16.34
N ALA A 140 -23.51 1.45 -15.46
CA ALA A 140 -24.37 0.29 -15.76
C ALA A 140 -25.81 0.71 -16.07
N ARG A 141 -26.39 1.59 -15.26
CA ARG A 141 -27.76 2.06 -15.42
C ARG A 141 -27.96 2.83 -16.72
N ASN A 142 -27.06 3.75 -17.06
CA ASN A 142 -27.10 4.52 -18.30
C ASN A 142 -27.05 3.59 -19.53
N LYS A 143 -26.19 2.58 -19.53
CA LYS A 143 -26.12 1.57 -20.59
C LYS A 143 -27.41 0.77 -20.71
N ALA A 144 -27.98 0.35 -19.58
CA ALA A 144 -29.23 -0.41 -19.55
C ALA A 144 -30.41 0.43 -20.05
N GLU A 145 -30.51 1.72 -19.69
CA GLU A 145 -31.55 2.65 -20.19
C GLU A 145 -31.47 2.82 -21.69
N GLN A 146 -30.25 3.00 -22.24
CA GLN A 146 -30.06 3.08 -23.70
C GLN A 146 -30.50 1.81 -24.43
N LEU A 147 -30.09 0.63 -23.91
CA LEU A 147 -30.42 -0.66 -24.52
C LEU A 147 -31.94 -0.95 -24.44
N ALA A 148 -32.58 -0.61 -23.31
CA ALA A 148 -34.03 -0.73 -23.16
C ALA A 148 -34.76 0.12 -24.19
N ALA A 149 -34.37 1.38 -24.33
CA ALA A 149 -34.98 2.32 -25.35
C ALA A 149 -34.79 1.81 -26.77
N LEU A 150 -33.60 1.34 -27.15
CA LEU A 150 -33.30 0.79 -28.47
C LEU A 150 -34.12 -0.49 -28.77
N SER A 151 -34.48 -1.26 -27.78
CA SER A 151 -35.32 -2.47 -27.91
C SER A 151 -36.81 -2.21 -27.78
N GLY A 152 -37.24 -0.94 -27.65
CA GLY A 152 -38.63 -0.57 -27.49
C GLY A 152 -39.23 -0.87 -26.11
N HIS A 153 -38.41 -1.05 -25.10
CA HIS A 153 -38.83 -1.37 -23.72
C HIS A 153 -38.49 -0.23 -22.74
N THR A 154 -39.13 -0.25 -21.59
CA THR A 154 -38.79 0.64 -20.48
C THR A 154 -37.97 -0.15 -19.43
N LEU A 155 -36.87 0.43 -18.94
CA LEU A 155 -36.02 -0.21 -17.91
C LEU A 155 -36.81 -0.37 -16.63
N GLY A 156 -36.72 -1.56 -16.07
CA GLY A 156 -37.27 -1.92 -14.75
C GLY A 156 -36.26 -1.85 -13.60
N LYS A 157 -36.52 -2.61 -12.55
CA LYS A 157 -35.64 -2.71 -11.39
C LYS A 157 -34.47 -3.64 -11.67
N ALA A 158 -33.35 -3.44 -10.96
CA ALA A 158 -32.26 -4.41 -10.92
C ALA A 158 -32.75 -5.70 -10.23
N ALA A 159 -32.53 -6.84 -10.88
CA ALA A 159 -32.86 -8.17 -10.42
C ALA A 159 -31.64 -8.86 -9.79
N SER A 160 -30.43 -8.60 -10.30
CA SER A 160 -29.20 -9.18 -9.80
C SER A 160 -28.06 -8.16 -9.95
N ILE A 161 -27.16 -8.14 -8.97
CA ILE A 161 -25.95 -7.30 -8.97
C ILE A 161 -24.78 -8.16 -8.50
N THR A 162 -23.73 -8.17 -9.27
CA THR A 162 -22.43 -8.77 -8.90
C THR A 162 -21.35 -7.71 -8.91
N GLU A 163 -20.60 -7.58 -7.82
CA GLU A 163 -19.50 -6.63 -7.68
C GLU A 163 -18.16 -7.35 -7.79
N THR A 164 -17.24 -6.73 -8.51
CA THR A 164 -15.83 -7.10 -8.55
C THR A 164 -14.98 -5.85 -8.33
N ILE A 165 -14.16 -5.86 -7.28
CA ILE A 165 -13.20 -4.81 -6.99
C ILE A 165 -11.90 -5.19 -7.70
N GLN A 166 -11.43 -4.34 -8.61
CA GLN A 166 -10.19 -4.56 -9.34
C GLN A 166 -9.03 -3.84 -8.63
N GLY A 167 -8.20 -4.64 -7.97
CA GLY A 167 -6.91 -4.27 -7.43
C GLY A 167 -6.93 -3.42 -6.17
N PRO A 168 -5.82 -3.42 -5.43
CA PRO A 168 -5.54 -2.39 -4.45
C PRO A 168 -5.31 -1.07 -5.19
N VAL A 169 -5.58 0.00 -4.49
CA VAL A 169 -5.29 1.37 -4.89
C VAL A 169 -3.78 1.51 -5.15
N VAL A 170 -3.34 1.29 -6.39
CA VAL A 170 -1.93 1.44 -6.74
C VAL A 170 -1.68 2.90 -7.11
N PRO A 171 -0.72 3.59 -6.46
CA PRO A 171 -0.35 4.94 -6.84
C PRO A 171 0.19 4.95 -8.27
N LEU A 172 -0.45 5.69 -9.15
CA LEU A 172 0.09 5.97 -10.47
C LEU A 172 1.08 7.14 -10.36
N PRO A 173 2.29 7.05 -10.96
CA PRO A 173 3.22 8.16 -11.00
C PRO A 173 2.56 9.38 -11.65
N ARG A 174 2.54 10.51 -10.95
CA ARG A 174 2.21 11.78 -11.60
C ARG A 174 3.34 12.16 -12.53
N MET A 175 3.07 12.27 -13.82
CA MET A 175 3.97 12.99 -14.73
C MET A 175 3.86 14.48 -14.40
N MET A 176 4.72 14.97 -13.51
CA MET A 176 4.88 16.40 -13.32
C MET A 176 5.86 16.94 -14.37
N ALA A 177 5.45 18.00 -15.05
CA ALA A 177 6.39 18.84 -15.81
C ALA A 177 7.49 19.32 -14.84
N ALA A 178 8.73 19.10 -15.21
CA ALA A 178 9.90 19.39 -14.38
C ALA A 178 10.05 20.92 -14.22
N ASP A 179 9.54 21.47 -13.13
CA ASP A 179 10.01 22.75 -12.62
C ASP A 179 11.15 22.45 -11.64
N MET A 180 12.36 22.55 -12.16
CA MET A 180 13.61 22.43 -11.41
C MET A 180 13.84 23.71 -10.61
N ALA A 181 13.18 23.82 -9.46
CA ALA A 181 13.61 24.76 -8.44
C ALA A 181 14.52 24.00 -7.46
N MET A 182 15.81 24.30 -7.55
CA MET A 182 16.82 23.83 -6.59
C MET A 182 16.46 24.31 -5.19
N SER A 183 16.04 23.39 -4.33
CA SER A 183 15.93 23.60 -2.89
C SER A 183 17.00 22.77 -2.21
N GLU A 184 17.99 23.45 -1.66
CA GLU A 184 18.98 22.88 -0.73
C GLU A 184 18.29 22.47 0.57
N ARG A 185 17.73 21.24 0.61
CA ARG A 185 17.42 20.53 1.86
C ARG A 185 17.66 19.05 1.64
N ALA A 186 18.62 18.53 2.40
CA ALA A 186 19.10 17.16 2.35
C ALA A 186 18.12 16.15 2.99
N SER A 187 16.84 16.16 2.62
CA SER A 187 15.90 15.10 2.96
C SER A 187 15.59 14.28 1.72
N THR A 188 15.39 12.98 1.90
CA THR A 188 15.03 12.06 0.82
C THR A 188 13.77 12.55 0.10
N PRO A 189 13.81 12.89 -1.21
CA PRO A 189 12.63 13.38 -1.93
C PRO A 189 11.65 12.24 -2.17
N ILE A 190 10.40 12.42 -1.72
CA ILE A 190 9.35 11.40 -1.80
C ILE A 190 8.15 12.00 -2.53
N GLN A 191 7.64 11.27 -3.55
CA GLN A 191 6.49 11.69 -4.36
C GLN A 191 5.35 10.67 -4.22
N PRO A 192 4.21 11.03 -3.63
CA PRO A 192 3.14 10.08 -3.32
C PRO A 192 2.28 9.63 -4.53
N GLY A 193 2.30 10.35 -5.65
CA GLY A 193 1.43 10.01 -6.79
C GLY A 193 -0.06 10.27 -6.52
N THR A 194 -0.95 9.52 -7.19
CA THR A 194 -2.42 9.55 -7.01
C THR A 194 -2.91 8.12 -6.81
N SER A 195 -3.71 7.89 -5.80
CA SER A 195 -4.35 6.59 -5.55
C SER A 195 -5.66 6.48 -6.32
N SER A 196 -5.95 5.32 -6.94
CA SER A 196 -7.21 5.05 -7.61
C SER A 196 -7.76 3.67 -7.26
N VAL A 197 -9.07 3.54 -7.22
CA VAL A 197 -9.78 2.28 -7.08
C VAL A 197 -10.79 2.13 -8.20
N THR A 198 -10.89 0.93 -8.79
CA THR A 198 -11.85 0.61 -9.84
C THR A 198 -12.81 -0.46 -9.34
N VAL A 199 -14.11 -0.20 -9.53
CA VAL A 199 -15.18 -1.15 -9.26
C VAL A 199 -15.84 -1.51 -10.58
N ALA A 200 -16.03 -2.80 -10.82
CA ALA A 200 -16.82 -3.32 -11.92
C ALA A 200 -18.10 -3.95 -11.36
N LEU A 201 -19.25 -3.58 -11.93
CA LEU A 201 -20.54 -4.16 -11.62
C LEU A 201 -21.06 -4.91 -12.85
N GLN A 202 -21.61 -6.10 -12.63
CA GLN A 202 -22.48 -6.75 -13.58
C GLN A 202 -23.90 -6.68 -13.02
N VAL A 203 -24.82 -6.07 -13.78
CA VAL A 203 -26.20 -5.81 -13.32
C VAL A 203 -27.19 -6.35 -14.34
N GLU A 204 -28.14 -7.13 -13.85
CA GLU A 204 -29.30 -7.57 -14.62
C GLU A 204 -30.50 -6.71 -14.24
N PHE A 205 -31.11 -6.04 -15.21
CA PHE A 205 -32.32 -5.26 -15.06
C PHE A 205 -33.48 -5.94 -15.74
N GLY A 206 -34.61 -5.98 -15.08
CA GLY A 206 -35.90 -6.37 -15.71
C GLY A 206 -36.44 -5.26 -16.61
N PHE A 207 -37.45 -5.58 -17.43
CA PHE A 207 -38.27 -4.59 -18.11
C PHE A 207 -39.47 -4.21 -17.24
N ARG A 208 -39.92 -2.96 -17.37
CA ARG A 208 -41.23 -2.57 -16.87
C ARG A 208 -42.30 -3.08 -17.83
N GLU A 209 -43.34 -3.69 -17.26
CA GLU A 209 -44.61 -3.94 -17.97
C GLU A 209 -45.39 -2.63 -18.18
#